data_b8f0bd14b5dba5267f0b4292b1538ecc
#
_entry.id   b8f0bd14b5dba5267f0b4292b1538ecc
#
_cell.length_a   1.000
_cell.length_b   1.000
_cell.length_c   1.000
_cell.angle_alpha   90.00
_cell.angle_beta   90.00
_cell.angle_gamma   90.00
#
_symmetry.space_group_name_H-M   'P 1'
#
loop_
_entity.id
_entity.type
_entity.pdbx_description
1 polymer ?
#
loop_
_entity_poly.entity_id
_entity_poly.type
_entity_poly.pdbx_seq_one_letter_code
_entity_poly.pdbx_strand_id
1 'polypeptide(L)'
;GGDPFRYFGTATERDDSTLAWLSESRNKKSVTLDLKQAEGQELFRRLAVKSDVICENFRPGTLEKWGLGWDRLSRENQGLVLLRITGYGQTGPYKDRPGFARVAHAIGGLTHLAGHPGETPVTPGLYGAIGVMMALRYRDQTGRGQVIDLGLYESVFRMLDEIAPVYAKTGFVREPEGTGTVNACPHGHFPTKDGKWVAIACTTEKMFLRLCQAMGEEGTELARAFGEQKKRLAGRDEVNKRVGDWTGAMDRDALMVVCLEFEVPAGPI
;
A
#
# COMPACT_ATOMS: atom_id res chain seq x y z
N GLY A 1 23.93 16.52 -11.95
CA GLY A 1 23.53 15.19 -11.72
C GLY A 1 22.84 14.96 -10.38
N GLY A 2 22.86 13.76 -9.92
CA GLY A 2 22.19 13.33 -8.71
C GLY A 2 20.86 12.62 -9.01
N ASP A 3 20.10 12.32 -7.97
CA ASP A 3 18.83 11.60 -8.10
C ASP A 3 17.78 12.47 -8.82
N PRO A 4 17.09 11.97 -9.85
CA PRO A 4 16.01 12.70 -10.53
C PRO A 4 14.88 13.12 -9.59
N PHE A 5 14.70 12.45 -8.46
CA PHE A 5 13.70 12.81 -7.45
C PHE A 5 13.89 14.21 -6.84
N ARG A 6 15.10 14.79 -6.98
CA ARG A 6 15.37 16.19 -6.63
C ARG A 6 14.48 17.19 -7.34
N TYR A 7 13.98 16.81 -8.53
CA TYR A 7 13.15 17.67 -9.40
C TYR A 7 11.68 17.24 -9.41
N PHE A 8 11.30 16.31 -8.54
CA PHE A 8 9.93 15.79 -8.46
C PHE A 8 9.15 16.45 -7.34
N GLY A 9 8.01 17.04 -7.65
CA GLY A 9 7.11 17.68 -6.69
C GLY A 9 7.25 19.19 -6.63
N THR A 10 6.81 19.81 -5.51
CA THR A 10 6.83 21.25 -5.31
C THR A 10 8.24 21.78 -5.12
N ALA A 11 8.66 22.72 -5.97
CA ALA A 11 9.97 23.36 -5.88
C ALA A 11 10.17 24.08 -4.53
N THR A 12 11.43 24.19 -4.12
CA THR A 12 11.85 25.02 -3.00
C THR A 12 12.58 26.26 -3.54
N GLU A 13 13.11 27.10 -2.66
CA GLU A 13 13.98 28.24 -3.02
C GLU A 13 15.34 27.81 -3.62
N ARG A 14 15.65 26.51 -3.57
CA ARG A 14 16.88 25.93 -4.12
C ARG A 14 16.59 25.25 -5.46
N ASP A 15 17.38 25.55 -6.47
CA ASP A 15 17.23 25.04 -7.83
C ASP A 15 17.36 23.50 -7.94
N ASP A 16 17.99 22.85 -6.98
CA ASP A 16 18.30 21.41 -6.96
C ASP A 16 17.48 20.64 -5.94
N SER A 17 16.34 21.18 -5.47
CA SER A 17 15.58 20.60 -4.37
C SER A 17 14.08 20.85 -4.47
N THR A 18 13.30 19.87 -4.03
CA THR A 18 11.84 19.96 -3.88
C THR A 18 11.43 19.60 -2.45
N LEU A 19 10.21 19.95 -2.03
CA LEU A 19 9.68 19.54 -0.73
C LEU A 19 9.64 18.02 -0.58
N ALA A 20 9.30 17.29 -1.65
CA ALA A 20 9.34 15.85 -1.67
C ALA A 20 10.76 15.32 -1.42
N TRP A 21 11.76 15.87 -2.11
CA TRP A 21 13.17 15.51 -1.88
C TRP A 21 13.62 15.76 -0.45
N LEU A 22 13.29 16.92 0.14
CA LEU A 22 13.67 17.25 1.52
C LEU A 22 13.00 16.32 2.53
N SER A 23 11.73 15.96 2.28
CA SER A 23 10.99 15.03 3.14
C SER A 23 11.65 13.64 3.13
N GLU A 24 11.93 13.08 1.96
CA GLU A 24 12.45 11.72 1.82
C GLU A 24 13.96 11.62 2.11
N SER A 25 14.71 12.72 1.98
CA SER A 25 16.16 12.75 2.21
C SER A 25 16.56 13.10 3.65
N ARG A 26 15.60 13.25 4.55
CA ARG A 26 15.88 13.53 5.97
C ARG A 26 16.87 12.54 6.54
N ASN A 27 17.80 13.06 7.34
CA ASN A 27 18.78 12.28 8.08
C ASN A 27 19.70 11.41 7.19
N LYS A 28 19.88 11.79 5.92
CA LYS A 28 20.76 11.10 4.96
C LYS A 28 21.94 11.99 4.59
N LYS A 29 23.11 11.37 4.44
CA LYS A 29 24.30 11.99 3.87
C LYS A 29 24.41 11.63 2.40
N SER A 30 24.71 12.61 1.54
CA SER A 30 24.91 12.38 0.10
C SER A 30 26.40 12.24 -0.20
N VAL A 31 26.73 11.24 -1.02
CA VAL A 31 28.06 11.04 -1.58
C VAL A 31 27.97 10.89 -3.10
N THR A 32 29.02 11.22 -3.82
CA THR A 32 29.11 11.03 -5.27
C THR A 32 30.15 9.98 -5.58
N LEU A 33 29.72 8.89 -6.24
CA LEU A 33 30.58 7.81 -6.71
C LEU A 33 30.19 7.42 -8.13
N ASP A 34 31.16 7.32 -9.04
CA ASP A 34 30.92 6.72 -10.34
C ASP A 34 31.24 5.21 -10.28
N LEU A 35 30.21 4.39 -10.11
CA LEU A 35 30.33 2.93 -10.01
C LEU A 35 30.71 2.25 -11.33
N LYS A 36 30.82 2.99 -12.44
CA LYS A 36 31.38 2.46 -13.68
C LYS A 36 32.90 2.49 -13.68
N GLN A 37 33.52 3.30 -12.82
CA GLN A 37 34.95 3.43 -12.66
C GLN A 37 35.50 2.54 -11.56
N ALA A 38 36.71 2.00 -11.76
CA ALA A 38 37.33 1.10 -10.78
C ALA A 38 37.53 1.75 -9.40
N GLU A 39 37.91 3.02 -9.37
CA GLU A 39 38.09 3.80 -8.14
C GLU A 39 36.75 3.97 -7.39
N GLY A 40 35.66 4.24 -8.12
CA GLY A 40 34.33 4.34 -7.53
C GLY A 40 33.84 3.01 -6.95
N GLN A 41 34.11 1.90 -7.64
CA GLN A 41 33.80 0.54 -7.15
C GLN A 41 34.60 0.22 -5.90
N GLU A 42 35.88 0.57 -5.85
CA GLU A 42 36.73 0.34 -4.68
C GLU A 42 36.24 1.14 -3.47
N LEU A 43 35.93 2.42 -3.65
CA LEU A 43 35.37 3.26 -2.59
C LEU A 43 34.03 2.72 -2.09
N PHE A 44 33.17 2.24 -3.00
CA PHE A 44 31.91 1.62 -2.61
C PHE A 44 32.12 0.36 -1.76
N ARG A 45 33.06 -0.52 -2.12
CA ARG A 45 33.38 -1.72 -1.31
C ARG A 45 33.85 -1.36 0.10
N ARG A 46 34.71 -0.35 0.20
CA ARG A 46 35.18 0.16 1.51
C ARG A 46 34.03 0.70 2.36
N LEU A 47 32.99 1.31 1.76
CA LEU A 47 31.77 1.69 2.47
C LEU A 47 30.95 0.46 2.85
N ALA A 48 30.79 -0.50 1.95
CA ALA A 48 30.04 -1.73 2.17
C ALA A 48 30.55 -2.54 3.35
N VAL A 49 31.87 -2.62 3.54
CA VAL A 49 32.50 -3.29 4.72
C VAL A 49 32.07 -2.66 6.04
N LYS A 50 31.74 -1.37 6.05
CA LYS A 50 31.34 -0.61 7.25
C LYS A 50 29.83 -0.40 7.36
N SER A 51 29.06 -0.97 6.44
CA SER A 51 27.62 -0.79 6.37
C SER A 51 26.89 -2.02 6.90
N ASP A 52 25.80 -1.82 7.60
CA ASP A 52 24.90 -2.89 8.03
C ASP A 52 23.98 -3.33 6.89
N VAL A 53 23.51 -2.37 6.10
CA VAL A 53 22.55 -2.60 5.01
C VAL A 53 22.97 -1.83 3.77
N ILE A 54 22.89 -2.47 2.63
CA ILE A 54 22.91 -1.83 1.31
C ILE A 54 21.50 -1.98 0.71
N CYS A 55 20.93 -0.87 0.24
CA CYS A 55 19.70 -0.86 -0.52
C CYS A 55 19.98 -0.37 -1.95
N GLU A 56 19.54 -1.12 -2.95
CA GLU A 56 19.73 -0.77 -4.35
C GLU A 56 18.47 -1.01 -5.18
N ASN A 57 18.33 -0.29 -6.27
CA ASN A 57 17.21 -0.43 -7.21
C ASN A 57 17.67 -0.44 -8.68
N PHE A 58 18.86 -0.93 -8.94
CA PHE A 58 19.35 -1.13 -10.30
C PHE A 58 18.64 -2.30 -10.98
N ARG A 59 18.76 -2.37 -12.29
CA ARG A 59 18.31 -3.56 -13.04
C ARG A 59 19.09 -4.80 -12.59
N PRO A 60 18.45 -5.98 -12.55
CA PRO A 60 19.11 -7.23 -12.21
C PRO A 60 20.42 -7.42 -12.98
N GLY A 61 21.47 -7.90 -12.31
CA GLY A 61 22.80 -8.10 -12.88
C GLY A 61 23.68 -6.86 -12.99
N THR A 62 23.18 -5.67 -12.63
CA THR A 62 23.97 -4.43 -12.75
C THR A 62 25.11 -4.39 -11.72
N LEU A 63 24.84 -4.69 -10.46
CA LEU A 63 25.88 -4.78 -9.43
C LEU A 63 26.90 -5.87 -9.73
N GLU A 64 26.46 -7.00 -10.24
CA GLU A 64 27.32 -8.11 -10.63
C GLU A 64 28.30 -7.71 -11.74
N LYS A 65 27.82 -6.96 -12.77
CA LYS A 65 28.67 -6.42 -13.84
C LYS A 65 29.76 -5.48 -13.34
N TRP A 66 29.52 -4.78 -12.25
CA TRP A 66 30.47 -3.88 -11.61
C TRP A 66 31.35 -4.58 -10.57
N GLY A 67 31.23 -5.90 -10.38
CA GLY A 67 31.93 -6.65 -9.35
C GLY A 67 31.49 -6.29 -7.94
N LEU A 68 30.28 -5.78 -7.77
CA LEU A 68 29.66 -5.35 -6.51
C LEU A 68 28.47 -6.22 -6.13
N GLY A 69 28.32 -7.40 -6.72
CA GLY A 69 27.26 -8.36 -6.42
C GLY A 69 27.43 -8.99 -5.04
N TRP A 70 26.38 -9.66 -4.60
CA TRP A 70 26.28 -10.30 -3.29
C TRP A 70 27.46 -11.23 -2.99
N ASP A 71 27.85 -12.09 -3.92
CA ASP A 71 28.90 -13.07 -3.73
C ASP A 71 30.24 -12.46 -3.31
N ARG A 72 30.51 -11.24 -3.78
CA ARG A 72 31.70 -10.52 -3.43
C ARG A 72 31.54 -9.76 -2.12
N LEU A 73 30.47 -8.97 -2.00
CA LEU A 73 30.27 -8.11 -0.84
C LEU A 73 30.09 -8.92 0.47
N SER A 74 29.43 -10.08 0.39
CA SER A 74 29.25 -10.97 1.54
C SER A 74 30.53 -11.62 2.05
N ARG A 75 31.53 -11.81 1.17
CA ARG A 75 32.86 -12.29 1.62
C ARG A 75 33.65 -11.22 2.38
N GLU A 76 33.48 -9.96 2.00
CA GLU A 76 34.14 -8.81 2.63
C GLU A 76 33.42 -8.37 3.91
N ASN A 77 32.08 -8.54 3.98
CA ASN A 77 31.24 -8.27 5.14
C ASN A 77 30.18 -9.37 5.32
N GLN A 78 30.46 -10.34 6.15
CA GLN A 78 29.57 -11.49 6.40
C GLN A 78 28.23 -11.09 7.06
N GLY A 79 28.21 -9.96 7.76
CA GLY A 79 27.00 -9.43 8.41
C GLY A 79 26.16 -8.50 7.52
N LEU A 80 26.57 -8.30 6.27
CA LEU A 80 25.85 -7.39 5.36
C LEU A 80 24.45 -7.89 5.02
N VAL A 81 23.48 -7.00 5.09
CA VAL A 81 22.14 -7.21 4.51
C VAL A 81 22.05 -6.45 3.19
N LEU A 82 21.72 -7.13 2.08
CA LEU A 82 21.55 -6.52 0.77
C LEU A 82 20.07 -6.56 0.37
N LEU A 83 19.40 -5.40 0.40
CA LEU A 83 18.04 -5.21 -0.10
C LEU A 83 18.08 -4.79 -1.57
N ARG A 84 17.44 -5.57 -2.44
CA ARG A 84 17.34 -5.34 -3.87
C ARG A 84 15.88 -5.10 -4.27
N ILE A 85 15.58 -3.89 -4.73
CA ILE A 85 14.23 -3.47 -5.09
C ILE A 85 14.13 -3.36 -6.60
N THR A 86 13.33 -4.20 -7.23
CA THR A 86 13.10 -4.16 -8.68
C THR A 86 11.63 -4.31 -9.02
N GLY A 87 11.25 -4.03 -10.26
CA GLY A 87 9.87 -4.18 -10.70
C GLY A 87 9.31 -5.59 -10.49
N TYR A 88 10.14 -6.61 -10.75
CA TYR A 88 9.70 -8.01 -10.83
C TYR A 88 10.59 -9.00 -10.06
N GLY A 89 11.45 -8.53 -9.16
CA GLY A 89 12.42 -9.37 -8.46
C GLY A 89 13.68 -9.67 -9.28
N GLN A 90 14.63 -10.38 -8.67
CA GLN A 90 15.91 -10.76 -9.27
C GLN A 90 15.79 -12.05 -10.09
N THR A 91 14.72 -12.80 -9.91
CA THR A 91 14.46 -14.12 -10.54
C THR A 91 13.14 -14.10 -11.31
N GLY A 92 12.82 -15.21 -11.95
CA GLY A 92 11.55 -15.35 -12.68
C GLY A 92 11.57 -14.81 -14.11
N PRO A 93 10.49 -15.09 -14.90
CA PRO A 93 10.43 -14.83 -16.34
C PRO A 93 10.36 -13.34 -16.69
N TYR A 94 10.02 -12.46 -15.75
CA TYR A 94 9.86 -11.02 -15.98
C TYR A 94 11.00 -10.18 -15.41
N LYS A 95 12.02 -10.79 -14.78
CA LYS A 95 13.11 -10.07 -14.10
C LYS A 95 13.79 -8.98 -14.92
N ASP A 96 13.89 -9.18 -16.24
CA ASP A 96 14.57 -8.26 -17.15
C ASP A 96 13.65 -7.16 -17.72
N ARG A 97 12.33 -7.22 -17.41
CA ARG A 97 11.38 -6.20 -17.84
C ARG A 97 11.57 -4.90 -17.07
N PRO A 98 11.46 -3.73 -17.73
CA PRO A 98 11.42 -2.47 -17.02
C PRO A 98 10.13 -2.37 -16.18
N GLY A 99 10.27 -1.96 -14.93
CA GLY A 99 9.13 -1.80 -14.02
C GLY A 99 9.33 -0.64 -13.06
N PHE A 100 8.27 0.15 -12.88
CA PHE A 100 8.14 1.20 -11.88
C PHE A 100 6.85 0.98 -11.09
N ALA A 101 6.63 1.77 -10.04
CA ALA A 101 5.51 1.61 -9.13
C ALA A 101 4.15 1.39 -9.83
N ARG A 102 3.79 2.21 -10.83
CA ARG A 102 2.52 2.07 -11.56
C ARG A 102 2.40 0.73 -12.30
N VAL A 103 3.49 0.25 -12.88
CA VAL A 103 3.51 -1.06 -13.55
C VAL A 103 3.36 -2.19 -12.53
N ALA A 104 4.04 -2.09 -11.39
CA ALA A 104 3.92 -3.04 -10.30
C ALA A 104 2.49 -3.12 -9.73
N HIS A 105 1.82 -1.97 -9.61
CA HIS A 105 0.42 -1.91 -9.18
C HIS A 105 -0.53 -2.54 -10.18
N ALA A 106 -0.31 -2.33 -11.47
CA ALA A 106 -1.11 -2.96 -12.53
C ALA A 106 -0.94 -4.48 -12.52
N ILE A 107 0.29 -4.97 -12.52
CA ILE A 107 0.62 -6.40 -12.50
C ILE A 107 0.17 -7.07 -11.19
N GLY A 108 0.33 -6.39 -10.05
CA GLY A 108 -0.12 -6.88 -8.74
C GLY A 108 -1.64 -6.85 -8.54
N GLY A 109 -2.42 -6.31 -9.49
CA GLY A 109 -3.88 -6.29 -9.45
C GLY A 109 -4.50 -5.11 -8.69
N LEU A 110 -3.73 -4.33 -7.93
CA LEU A 110 -4.25 -3.20 -7.15
C LEU A 110 -4.88 -2.14 -8.05
N THR A 111 -4.26 -1.89 -9.22
CA THR A 111 -4.77 -0.96 -10.20
C THR A 111 -6.17 -1.34 -10.70
N HIS A 112 -6.45 -2.63 -10.87
CA HIS A 112 -7.78 -3.11 -11.28
C HIS A 112 -8.84 -2.87 -10.20
N LEU A 113 -8.47 -3.05 -8.93
CA LEU A 113 -9.41 -3.02 -7.80
C LEU A 113 -9.63 -1.64 -7.19
N ALA A 114 -8.75 -0.68 -7.46
CA ALA A 114 -8.86 0.67 -6.93
C ALA A 114 -9.72 1.55 -7.84
N GLY A 115 -10.76 2.17 -7.29
CA GLY A 115 -11.67 3.06 -8.01
C GLY A 115 -13.10 2.54 -8.10
N HIS A 116 -13.92 3.27 -8.83
CA HIS A 116 -15.29 2.86 -9.16
C HIS A 116 -15.34 1.99 -10.42
N PRO A 117 -16.33 1.12 -10.58
CA PRO A 117 -16.51 0.34 -11.80
C PRO A 117 -16.51 1.25 -13.04
N GLY A 118 -15.59 0.99 -13.98
CA GLY A 118 -15.47 1.77 -15.23
C GLY A 118 -14.60 3.03 -15.15
N GLU A 119 -13.96 3.34 -14.00
CA GLU A 119 -13.06 4.50 -13.83
C GLU A 119 -11.58 4.12 -13.68
N THR A 120 -10.68 5.12 -13.76
CA THR A 120 -9.22 4.93 -13.73
C THR A 120 -8.66 4.78 -12.31
N PRO A 121 -7.81 3.79 -12.02
CA PRO A 121 -7.37 3.37 -10.68
C PRO A 121 -6.19 4.15 -10.04
N VAL A 122 -5.98 4.04 -8.70
CA VAL A 122 -4.98 4.77 -7.86
C VAL A 122 -4.18 3.86 -6.90
N THR A 123 -3.03 4.32 -6.31
CA THR A 123 -1.97 3.44 -5.75
C THR A 123 -1.37 3.72 -4.37
N PRO A 124 -0.86 2.69 -3.57
CA PRO A 124 0.23 2.80 -2.55
C PRO A 124 1.20 1.60 -2.36
N GLY A 125 2.26 1.70 -1.48
CA GLY A 125 3.21 0.63 -1.14
C GLY A 125 4.17 0.82 0.06
N LEU A 126 4.62 -0.29 0.83
CA LEU A 126 5.48 -0.20 2.05
C LEU A 126 6.21 -1.47 2.59
N TYR A 127 6.60 -2.54 1.88
CA TYR A 127 7.07 -3.81 2.48
C TYR A 127 8.58 -4.01 2.69
N GLY A 128 9.46 -3.20 2.07
CA GLY A 128 10.92 -3.40 2.15
C GLY A 128 11.52 -3.25 3.56
N ALA A 129 11.01 -2.33 4.37
CA ALA A 129 11.54 -2.07 5.71
C ALA A 129 11.35 -3.26 6.66
N ILE A 130 10.24 -4.00 6.56
CA ILE A 130 9.96 -5.18 7.39
C ILE A 130 10.98 -6.28 7.11
N GLY A 131 11.27 -6.54 5.83
CA GLY A 131 12.28 -7.53 5.43
C GLY A 131 13.65 -7.22 6.00
N VAL A 132 14.09 -5.96 5.94
CA VAL A 132 15.38 -5.51 6.51
C VAL A 132 15.43 -5.73 8.01
N MET A 133 14.39 -5.37 8.77
CA MET A 133 14.35 -5.58 10.22
C MET A 133 14.44 -7.07 10.59
N MET A 134 13.76 -7.95 9.86
CA MET A 134 13.86 -9.40 10.07
C MET A 134 15.27 -9.93 9.78
N ALA A 135 15.89 -9.46 8.70
CA ALA A 135 17.26 -9.84 8.33
C ALA A 135 18.28 -9.36 9.34
N LEU A 136 18.16 -8.15 9.87
CA LEU A 136 19.01 -7.65 10.95
C LEU A 136 18.83 -8.47 12.24
N ARG A 137 17.60 -8.82 12.60
CA ARG A 137 17.34 -9.69 13.75
C ARG A 137 17.99 -11.07 13.61
N TYR A 138 17.93 -11.66 12.41
CA TYR A 138 18.62 -12.92 12.13
C TYR A 138 20.14 -12.75 12.23
N ARG A 139 20.68 -11.66 11.66
CA ARG A 139 22.13 -11.34 11.76
C ARG A 139 22.59 -11.21 13.21
N ASP A 140 21.82 -10.52 14.05
CA ASP A 140 22.17 -10.32 15.48
C ASP A 140 22.27 -11.65 16.24
N GLN A 141 21.53 -12.67 15.82
CA GLN A 141 21.57 -14.02 16.41
C GLN A 141 22.67 -14.92 15.84
N THR A 142 23.02 -14.74 14.56
CA THR A 142 23.87 -15.69 13.83
C THR A 142 25.20 -15.12 13.36
N GLY A 143 25.36 -13.79 13.39
CA GLY A 143 26.47 -13.06 12.79
C GLY A 143 26.42 -13.01 11.26
N ARG A 144 25.39 -13.57 10.62
CA ARG A 144 25.28 -13.72 9.16
C ARG A 144 24.21 -12.82 8.57
N GLY A 145 24.60 -12.06 7.55
CA GLY A 145 23.66 -11.28 6.71
C GLY A 145 22.99 -12.14 5.64
N GLN A 146 22.13 -11.51 4.86
CA GLN A 146 21.40 -12.18 3.78
C GLN A 146 20.95 -11.18 2.68
N VAL A 147 20.58 -11.72 1.52
CA VAL A 147 19.93 -10.96 0.47
C VAL A 147 18.42 -10.94 0.70
N ILE A 148 17.81 -9.80 0.46
CA ILE A 148 16.37 -9.63 0.38
C ILE A 148 16.06 -9.23 -1.07
N ASP A 149 15.40 -10.12 -1.80
CA ASP A 149 14.84 -9.83 -3.13
C ASP A 149 13.40 -9.34 -2.96
N LEU A 150 13.12 -8.12 -3.37
CA LEU A 150 11.81 -7.50 -3.23
C LEU A 150 11.26 -7.11 -4.62
N GLY A 151 10.37 -7.92 -5.13
CA GLY A 151 9.54 -7.56 -6.27
C GLY A 151 8.46 -6.56 -5.85
N LEU A 152 8.40 -5.40 -6.49
CA LEU A 152 7.38 -4.39 -6.17
C LEU A 152 5.96 -4.95 -6.32
N TYR A 153 5.70 -5.75 -7.35
CA TYR A 153 4.38 -6.35 -7.58
C TYR A 153 3.99 -7.38 -6.48
N GLU A 154 4.96 -8.08 -5.90
CA GLU A 154 4.72 -9.06 -4.83
C GLU A 154 4.20 -8.38 -3.56
N SER A 155 4.78 -7.22 -3.23
CA SER A 155 4.32 -6.38 -2.13
C SER A 155 2.88 -5.90 -2.34
N VAL A 156 2.55 -5.48 -3.56
CA VAL A 156 1.19 -5.07 -3.94
C VAL A 156 0.24 -6.27 -3.87
N PHE A 157 0.62 -7.39 -4.47
CA PHE A 157 -0.20 -8.61 -4.47
C PHE A 157 -0.50 -9.10 -3.05
N ARG A 158 0.46 -9.01 -2.12
CA ARG A 158 0.25 -9.38 -0.72
C ARG A 158 -0.79 -8.50 -0.01
N MET A 159 -0.94 -7.23 -0.41
CA MET A 159 -1.98 -6.35 0.14
C MET A 159 -3.41 -6.72 -0.30
N LEU A 160 -3.55 -7.52 -1.35
CA LEU A 160 -4.86 -7.94 -1.87
C LEU A 160 -5.47 -9.12 -1.09
N ASP A 161 -4.84 -9.53 0.00
CA ASP A 161 -5.29 -10.51 0.98
C ASP A 161 -5.75 -11.85 0.36
N GLU A 162 -7.04 -12.14 0.36
CA GLU A 162 -7.60 -13.44 -0.01
C GLU A 162 -7.92 -13.63 -1.50
N ILE A 163 -7.64 -12.66 -2.37
CA ILE A 163 -8.09 -12.70 -3.77
C ILE A 163 -7.62 -13.95 -4.51
N ALA A 164 -6.34 -14.29 -4.38
CA ALA A 164 -5.78 -15.47 -5.05
C ALA A 164 -6.38 -16.79 -4.52
N PRO A 165 -6.44 -17.05 -3.21
CA PRO A 165 -7.10 -18.28 -2.72
C PRO A 165 -8.60 -18.32 -3.01
N VAL A 166 -9.32 -17.19 -3.01
CA VAL A 166 -10.73 -17.15 -3.41
C VAL A 166 -10.89 -17.53 -4.88
N TYR A 167 -10.10 -16.94 -5.77
CA TYR A 167 -10.13 -17.29 -7.18
C TYR A 167 -9.79 -18.78 -7.41
N ALA A 168 -8.75 -19.27 -6.78
CA ALA A 168 -8.34 -20.67 -6.92
C ALA A 168 -9.43 -21.67 -6.46
N LYS A 169 -10.21 -21.29 -5.43
CA LYS A 169 -11.26 -22.14 -4.87
C LYS A 169 -12.59 -22.03 -5.63
N THR A 170 -12.95 -20.85 -6.11
CA THR A 170 -14.32 -20.55 -6.59
C THR A 170 -14.39 -20.07 -8.03
N GLY A 171 -13.25 -19.69 -8.65
CA GLY A 171 -13.22 -19.00 -9.95
C GLY A 171 -13.71 -17.54 -9.89
N PHE A 172 -14.06 -17.03 -8.69
CA PHE A 172 -14.55 -15.64 -8.55
C PHE A 172 -13.45 -14.65 -8.82
N VAL A 173 -13.67 -13.76 -9.80
CA VAL A 173 -12.82 -12.61 -10.09
C VAL A 173 -13.41 -11.39 -9.37
N ARG A 174 -12.62 -10.80 -8.48
CA ARG A 174 -13.03 -9.59 -7.76
C ARG A 174 -12.95 -8.39 -8.69
N GLU A 175 -14.04 -7.68 -8.80
CA GLU A 175 -14.16 -6.41 -9.53
C GLU A 175 -14.05 -5.18 -8.59
N PRO A 176 -13.85 -3.97 -9.12
CA PRO A 176 -13.86 -2.74 -8.32
C PRO A 176 -15.20 -2.52 -7.63
N GLU A 177 -15.17 -2.22 -6.32
CA GLU A 177 -16.35 -1.97 -5.48
C GLU A 177 -16.49 -0.50 -5.05
N GLY A 178 -15.72 0.40 -5.66
CA GLY A 178 -15.67 1.80 -5.25
C GLY A 178 -15.12 1.94 -3.83
N THR A 179 -15.88 2.58 -2.94
CA THR A 179 -15.53 2.75 -1.53
C THR A 179 -15.99 1.59 -0.64
N GLY A 180 -16.69 0.61 -1.24
CA GLY A 180 -17.26 -0.55 -0.55
C GLY A 180 -16.31 -1.73 -0.38
N THR A 181 -16.85 -2.84 0.10
CA THR A 181 -16.18 -4.13 0.16
C THR A 181 -17.18 -5.26 -0.10
N VAL A 182 -16.72 -6.34 -0.71
CA VAL A 182 -17.58 -7.51 -1.00
C VAL A 182 -18.10 -8.22 0.24
N ASN A 183 -17.43 -8.06 1.39
CA ASN A 183 -17.64 -8.86 2.58
C ASN A 183 -18.53 -8.20 3.64
N ALA A 184 -18.86 -6.91 3.50
CA ALA A 184 -19.68 -6.19 4.48
C ALA A 184 -20.58 -5.15 3.80
N CYS A 185 -21.73 -4.88 4.43
CA CYS A 185 -22.69 -3.87 3.99
C CYS A 185 -23.54 -3.40 5.20
N PRO A 186 -23.76 -2.05 5.37
CA PRO A 186 -23.09 -0.98 4.67
C PRO A 186 -21.60 -0.86 5.09
N HIS A 187 -20.75 -0.61 4.15
CA HIS A 187 -19.34 -0.37 4.37
C HIS A 187 -18.81 0.49 3.22
N GLY A 188 -18.56 1.76 3.45
CA GLY A 188 -18.18 2.70 2.38
C GLY A 188 -18.24 4.15 2.82
N HIS A 189 -18.19 5.03 1.80
CA HIS A 189 -18.26 6.48 1.98
C HIS A 189 -19.62 6.98 1.52
N PHE A 190 -20.24 7.83 2.32
CA PHE A 190 -21.58 8.36 2.08
C PHE A 190 -21.53 9.89 2.07
N PRO A 191 -22.27 10.56 1.14
CA PRO A 191 -22.32 12.00 1.10
C PRO A 191 -23.19 12.55 2.23
N THR A 192 -22.89 13.78 2.68
CA THR A 192 -23.67 14.53 3.65
C THR A 192 -24.28 15.78 3.03
N LYS A 193 -25.32 16.34 3.67
CA LYS A 193 -26.08 17.49 3.18
C LYS A 193 -25.21 18.72 2.85
N ASP A 194 -24.15 18.93 3.63
CA ASP A 194 -23.19 20.05 3.48
C ASP A 194 -22.10 19.78 2.42
N GLY A 195 -22.28 18.75 1.56
CA GLY A 195 -21.37 18.42 0.46
C GLY A 195 -20.07 17.77 0.91
N LYS A 196 -19.99 17.34 2.17
CA LYS A 196 -18.85 16.59 2.71
C LYS A 196 -19.15 15.09 2.68
N TRP A 197 -18.26 14.28 3.24
CA TRP A 197 -18.35 12.84 3.25
C TRP A 197 -18.13 12.25 4.64
N VAL A 198 -18.75 11.09 4.88
CA VAL A 198 -18.53 10.27 6.06
C VAL A 198 -18.23 8.84 5.65
N ALA A 199 -17.26 8.20 6.32
CA ALA A 199 -17.04 6.76 6.22
C ALA A 199 -17.90 6.06 7.24
N ILE A 200 -18.66 5.01 6.85
CA ILE A 200 -19.43 4.14 7.76
C ILE A 200 -19.02 2.69 7.49
N ALA A 201 -18.77 1.92 8.58
CA ALA A 201 -18.28 0.55 8.48
C ALA A 201 -19.06 -0.39 9.41
N CYS A 202 -20.14 -1.01 8.92
CA CYS A 202 -20.92 -1.99 9.67
C CYS A 202 -20.54 -3.42 9.30
N THR A 203 -19.46 -3.94 9.89
CA THR A 203 -18.93 -5.28 9.61
C THR A 203 -19.64 -6.40 10.35
N THR A 204 -20.40 -6.08 11.39
CA THR A 204 -21.17 -7.05 12.20
C THR A 204 -22.64 -6.69 12.25
N GLU A 205 -23.48 -7.67 12.59
CA GLU A 205 -24.93 -7.46 12.78
C GLU A 205 -25.20 -6.42 13.86
N LYS A 206 -24.45 -6.48 14.97
CA LYS A 206 -24.61 -5.52 16.08
C LYS A 206 -24.36 -4.08 15.63
N MET A 207 -23.32 -3.85 14.81
CA MET A 207 -23.00 -2.51 14.27
C MET A 207 -24.12 -2.04 13.34
N PHE A 208 -24.63 -2.92 12.50
CA PHE A 208 -25.75 -2.60 11.61
C PHE A 208 -27.02 -2.24 12.38
N LEU A 209 -27.36 -3.00 13.41
CA LEU A 209 -28.54 -2.70 14.25
C LEU A 209 -28.41 -1.35 14.98
N ARG A 210 -27.22 -0.96 15.41
CA ARG A 210 -26.94 0.36 15.97
C ARG A 210 -27.15 1.47 14.95
N LEU A 211 -26.67 1.27 13.71
CA LEU A 211 -26.95 2.18 12.61
C LEU A 211 -28.46 2.32 12.37
N CYS A 212 -29.20 1.21 12.34
CA CYS A 212 -30.65 1.23 12.20
C CYS A 212 -31.33 1.98 13.36
N GLN A 213 -30.86 1.84 14.58
CA GLN A 213 -31.37 2.62 15.72
C GLN A 213 -31.12 4.12 15.54
N ALA A 214 -29.95 4.50 15.07
CA ALA A 214 -29.61 5.89 14.75
C ALA A 214 -30.50 6.48 13.61
N MET A 215 -30.95 5.64 12.69
CA MET A 215 -31.84 6.03 11.57
C MET A 215 -33.32 6.16 11.98
N GLY A 216 -33.71 5.74 13.18
CA GLY A 216 -35.08 5.85 13.69
C GLY A 216 -36.06 4.90 13.00
N GLU A 217 -37.25 5.42 12.60
CA GLU A 217 -38.31 4.59 11.99
C GLU A 217 -37.88 3.89 10.71
N GLU A 218 -37.20 4.61 9.84
CA GLU A 218 -36.67 4.05 8.59
C GLU A 218 -35.65 2.92 8.86
N GLY A 219 -34.82 3.08 9.89
CA GLY A 219 -33.90 2.05 10.35
C GLY A 219 -34.58 0.81 10.92
N THR A 220 -35.75 0.95 11.50
CA THR A 220 -36.55 -0.19 12.01
C THR A 220 -37.00 -1.10 10.88
N GLU A 221 -37.43 -0.52 9.73
CA GLU A 221 -37.77 -1.29 8.54
C GLU A 221 -36.56 -1.92 7.91
N LEU A 222 -35.45 -1.18 7.85
CA LEU A 222 -34.18 -1.66 7.33
C LEU A 222 -33.64 -2.84 8.13
N ALA A 223 -33.73 -2.78 9.47
CA ALA A 223 -33.34 -3.87 10.36
C ALA A 223 -34.19 -5.12 10.16
N ARG A 224 -35.50 -4.95 9.94
CA ARG A 224 -36.42 -6.07 9.69
C ARG A 224 -36.10 -6.78 8.36
N ALA A 225 -35.82 -6.03 7.31
CA ALA A 225 -35.55 -6.58 5.99
C ALA A 225 -34.14 -7.15 5.88
N PHE A 226 -33.13 -6.48 6.46
CA PHE A 226 -31.71 -6.71 6.24
C PHE A 226 -30.90 -6.99 7.52
N GLY A 227 -31.52 -7.42 8.61
CA GLY A 227 -30.85 -7.68 9.89
C GLY A 227 -29.70 -8.70 9.81
N GLU A 228 -29.81 -9.68 8.90
CA GLU A 228 -28.79 -10.69 8.65
C GLU A 228 -27.78 -10.22 7.59
N GLN A 229 -26.48 -10.45 7.79
CA GLN A 229 -25.43 -10.04 6.86
C GLN A 229 -25.63 -10.60 5.44
N LYS A 230 -26.08 -11.85 5.32
CA LYS A 230 -26.32 -12.46 4.01
C LYS A 230 -27.41 -11.72 3.21
N LYS A 231 -28.45 -11.25 3.89
CA LYS A 231 -29.51 -10.44 3.26
C LYS A 231 -28.99 -9.07 2.85
N ARG A 232 -28.18 -8.43 3.70
CA ARG A 232 -27.53 -7.15 3.39
C ARG A 232 -26.64 -7.22 2.17
N LEU A 233 -25.83 -8.27 2.06
CA LEU A 233 -24.95 -8.46 0.91
C LEU A 233 -25.75 -8.69 -0.39
N ALA A 234 -26.87 -9.42 -0.30
CA ALA A 234 -27.76 -9.63 -1.46
C ALA A 234 -28.54 -8.37 -1.88
N GLY A 235 -28.92 -7.53 -0.90
CA GLY A 235 -29.66 -6.27 -1.13
C GLY A 235 -28.78 -5.03 -0.96
N ARG A 236 -27.49 -5.11 -1.26
CA ARG A 236 -26.47 -4.07 -1.02
C ARG A 236 -26.88 -2.69 -1.54
N ASP A 237 -27.35 -2.64 -2.76
CA ASP A 237 -27.70 -1.36 -3.42
C ASP A 237 -28.82 -0.64 -2.68
N GLU A 238 -29.82 -1.38 -2.24
CA GLU A 238 -30.92 -0.82 -1.46
C GLU A 238 -30.46 -0.34 -0.09
N VAL A 239 -29.68 -1.15 0.62
CA VAL A 239 -29.12 -0.79 1.93
C VAL A 239 -28.24 0.46 1.83
N ASN A 240 -27.31 0.49 0.86
CA ASN A 240 -26.43 1.64 0.66
C ASN A 240 -27.19 2.89 0.23
N LYS A 241 -28.24 2.74 -0.61
CA LYS A 241 -29.09 3.86 -0.98
C LYS A 241 -29.79 4.47 0.22
N ARG A 242 -30.46 3.67 1.06
CA ARG A 242 -31.16 4.15 2.27
C ARG A 242 -30.21 4.82 3.27
N VAL A 243 -29.03 4.25 3.46
CA VAL A 243 -27.99 4.87 4.31
C VAL A 243 -27.51 6.18 3.70
N GLY A 244 -27.30 6.24 2.38
CA GLY A 244 -26.94 7.46 1.68
C GLY A 244 -28.02 8.54 1.74
N ASP A 245 -29.28 8.20 1.60
CA ASP A 245 -30.42 9.12 1.75
C ASP A 245 -30.46 9.69 3.18
N TRP A 246 -30.26 8.84 4.21
CA TRP A 246 -30.19 9.26 5.61
C TRP A 246 -29.00 10.18 5.91
N THR A 247 -27.82 9.84 5.46
CA THR A 247 -26.62 10.69 5.67
C THR A 247 -26.72 12.00 4.91
N GLY A 248 -27.29 11.99 3.70
CA GLY A 248 -27.52 13.16 2.86
C GLY A 248 -28.56 14.13 3.41
N ALA A 249 -29.36 13.73 4.40
CA ALA A 249 -30.31 14.60 5.08
C ALA A 249 -29.68 15.48 6.19
N MET A 250 -28.47 15.20 6.63
CA MET A 250 -27.79 15.87 7.75
C MET A 250 -26.43 16.43 7.36
N ASP A 251 -26.04 17.54 8.00
CA ASP A 251 -24.68 18.04 7.92
C ASP A 251 -23.70 17.06 8.61
N ARG A 252 -22.48 16.92 8.09
CA ARG A 252 -21.52 15.91 8.55
C ARG A 252 -21.30 15.92 10.07
N ASP A 253 -21.11 17.12 10.66
CA ASP A 253 -20.77 17.24 12.07
C ASP A 253 -21.96 16.85 12.96
N ALA A 254 -23.20 17.17 12.55
CA ALA A 254 -24.43 16.71 13.22
C ALA A 254 -24.58 15.18 13.10
N LEU A 255 -24.35 14.63 11.93
CA LEU A 255 -24.36 13.19 11.70
C LEU A 255 -23.34 12.46 12.58
N MET A 256 -22.13 13.02 12.75
CA MET A 256 -21.10 12.42 13.60
C MET A 256 -21.52 12.37 15.08
N VAL A 257 -22.25 13.38 15.57
CA VAL A 257 -22.82 13.36 16.95
C VAL A 257 -23.79 12.19 17.10
N VAL A 258 -24.72 12.02 16.16
CA VAL A 258 -25.68 10.91 16.16
C VAL A 258 -24.95 9.55 16.08
N CYS A 259 -23.99 9.42 15.19
CA CYS A 259 -23.19 8.18 15.07
C CYS A 259 -22.47 7.83 16.38
N LEU A 260 -21.93 8.83 17.07
CA LEU A 260 -21.25 8.63 18.35
C LEU A 260 -22.24 8.19 19.47
N GLU A 261 -23.41 8.83 19.55
CA GLU A 261 -24.46 8.50 20.54
C GLU A 261 -24.92 7.04 20.42
N PHE A 262 -25.12 6.57 19.20
CA PHE A 262 -25.55 5.19 18.94
C PHE A 262 -24.38 4.20 18.76
N GLU A 263 -23.13 4.64 19.00
CA GLU A 263 -21.92 3.83 18.82
C GLU A 263 -21.82 3.20 17.40
N VAL A 264 -22.23 3.94 16.39
CA VAL A 264 -22.06 3.55 14.99
C VAL A 264 -20.61 3.79 14.57
N PRO A 265 -19.91 2.79 14.01
CA PRO A 265 -18.55 2.99 13.50
C PRO A 265 -18.56 3.93 12.29
N ALA A 266 -18.27 5.20 12.52
CA ALA A 266 -18.23 6.24 11.50
C ALA A 266 -17.05 7.18 11.72
N GLY A 267 -16.57 7.80 10.64
CA GLY A 267 -15.49 8.78 10.68
C GLY A 267 -15.69 9.88 9.62
N PRO A 268 -15.33 11.14 9.92
CA PRO A 268 -15.40 12.23 8.96
C PRO A 268 -14.33 12.10 7.89
N ILE A 269 -14.64 12.47 6.67
CA ILE A 269 -13.70 12.58 5.54
C ILE A 269 -13.60 14.05 5.13
#